data_d367702b793ad83a987de018b3a609f9
#
_entry.id   d367702b793ad83a987de018b3a609f9
#
_cell.length_a   1.000
_cell.length_b   1.000
_cell.length_c   1.000
_cell.angle_alpha   90.00
_cell.angle_beta   90.00
_cell.angle_gamma   90.00
#
_symmetry.space_group_name_H-M   'P 1'
#
loop_
_entity.id
_entity.type
_entity.pdbx_description
1 polymer ?
#
loop_
_entity_poly.entity_id
_entity_poly.type
_entity_poly.pdbx_seq_one_letter_code
_entity_poly.pdbx_strand_id
1 'polypeptide(L)'
;MKYHATLLSIALQTRHILDTLKSAGHVISSIFISGGQAKNEDLMRMLAEVCGVDVVLPKDGGVAVVLGAAMLGRLAHDVTLAMWNGKDVEKEGQAARLWDIMVLRTNFFYSL
;
A
#
# COMPACT_ATOMS: atom_id res chain seq x y z
N MET A 1 9.06 -15.58 -24.19
CA MET A 1 10.41 -15.40 -23.65
C MET A 1 10.70 -13.96 -23.22
N LYS A 2 10.51 -12.99 -24.10
CA LYS A 2 10.75 -11.58 -23.77
C LYS A 2 9.88 -11.06 -22.61
N TYR A 3 8.62 -11.46 -22.57
CA TYR A 3 7.68 -11.07 -21.52
C TYR A 3 8.12 -11.61 -20.13
N HIS A 4 8.47 -12.88 -20.07
CA HIS A 4 8.92 -13.50 -18.82
C HIS A 4 10.23 -12.87 -18.32
N ALA A 5 11.18 -12.61 -19.23
CA ALA A 5 12.43 -11.94 -18.89
C ALA A 5 12.21 -10.52 -18.34
N THR A 6 11.24 -9.79 -18.90
CA THR A 6 10.88 -8.45 -18.41
C THR A 6 10.32 -8.52 -17.01
N LEU A 7 9.39 -9.44 -16.72
CA LEU A 7 8.84 -9.64 -15.39
C LEU A 7 9.91 -10.04 -14.38
N LEU A 8 10.81 -10.94 -14.77
CA LEU A 8 11.91 -11.36 -13.92
C LEU A 8 12.87 -10.21 -13.61
N SER A 9 13.14 -9.34 -14.59
CA SER A 9 13.95 -8.13 -14.41
C SER A 9 13.34 -7.21 -13.34
N ILE A 10 12.04 -6.98 -13.40
CA ILE A 10 11.32 -6.16 -12.41
C ILE A 10 11.43 -6.79 -11.01
N ALA A 11 11.22 -8.09 -10.91
CA ALA A 11 11.30 -8.81 -9.64
C ALA A 11 12.71 -8.76 -9.04
N LEU A 12 13.74 -8.96 -9.85
CA LEU A 12 15.14 -8.90 -9.41
C LEU A 12 15.54 -7.50 -8.98
N GLN A 13 15.08 -6.47 -9.69
CA GLN A 13 15.33 -5.09 -9.32
C GLN A 13 14.68 -4.75 -7.97
N THR A 14 13.48 -5.21 -7.74
CA THR A 14 12.78 -5.05 -6.45
C THR A 14 13.55 -5.75 -5.34
N ARG A 15 14.02 -6.96 -5.57
CA ARG A 15 14.87 -7.67 -4.60
C ARG A 15 16.14 -6.90 -4.29
N HIS A 16 16.80 -6.34 -5.30
CA HIS A 16 17.99 -5.52 -5.09
C HIS A 16 17.71 -4.33 -4.17
N ILE A 17 16.59 -3.64 -4.37
CA ILE A 17 16.15 -2.54 -3.49
C ILE A 17 15.94 -3.04 -2.06
N LEU A 18 15.27 -4.17 -1.88
CA LEU A 18 15.03 -4.76 -0.56
C LEU A 18 16.32 -5.15 0.14
N ASP A 19 17.26 -5.76 -0.58
CA ASP A 19 18.56 -6.15 -0.02
C ASP A 19 19.37 -4.92 0.41
N THR A 20 19.31 -3.85 -0.36
CA THR A 20 19.95 -2.57 -0.01
C THR A 20 19.33 -1.96 1.25
N LEU A 21 18.00 -1.98 1.37
CA LEU A 21 17.31 -1.50 2.56
C LEU A 21 17.63 -2.34 3.79
N LYS A 22 17.69 -3.65 3.65
CA LYS A 22 18.07 -4.57 4.73
C LYS A 22 19.51 -4.32 5.21
N SER A 23 20.44 -4.07 4.29
CA SER A 23 21.83 -3.74 4.66
C SER A 23 21.95 -2.41 5.36
N ALA A 24 21.00 -1.49 5.16
CA ALA A 24 20.92 -0.23 5.88
C ALA A 24 20.23 -0.35 7.26
N GLY A 25 19.84 -1.56 7.68
CA GLY A 25 19.26 -1.84 8.99
C GLY A 25 17.73 -1.89 9.03
N HIS A 26 17.06 -1.79 7.89
CA HIS A 26 15.60 -1.91 7.83
C HIS A 26 15.15 -3.37 7.86
N VAL A 27 14.08 -3.65 8.61
CA VAL A 27 13.45 -4.97 8.64
C VAL A 27 12.18 -4.90 7.79
N ILE A 28 12.15 -5.67 6.69
CA ILE A 28 11.03 -5.71 5.76
C ILE A 28 10.41 -7.10 5.81
N SER A 29 9.15 -7.19 6.24
CA SER A 29 8.41 -8.44 6.37
C SER A 29 7.37 -8.64 5.27
N SER A 30 6.91 -7.57 4.63
CA SER A 30 5.88 -7.64 3.60
C SER A 30 6.02 -6.49 2.61
N ILE A 31 5.45 -6.70 1.41
CA ILE A 31 5.37 -5.69 0.35
C ILE A 31 3.90 -5.45 0.04
N PHE A 32 3.48 -4.19 0.10
CA PHE A 32 2.14 -3.78 -0.31
C PHE A 32 2.21 -3.20 -1.72
N ILE A 33 1.45 -3.77 -2.64
CA ILE A 33 1.47 -3.37 -4.04
C ILE A 33 0.07 -2.89 -4.44
N SER A 34 0.03 -1.75 -5.11
CA SER A 34 -1.21 -1.19 -5.66
C SER A 34 -0.96 -0.65 -7.05
N GLY A 35 -2.02 -0.40 -7.80
CA GLY A 35 -1.96 0.11 -9.16
C GLY A 35 -2.25 -0.94 -10.21
N GLY A 36 -2.10 -0.59 -11.48
CA GLY A 36 -2.45 -1.46 -12.60
C GLY A 36 -1.69 -2.78 -12.65
N GLN A 37 -0.43 -2.80 -12.24
CA GLN A 37 0.40 -4.01 -12.22
C GLN A 37 -0.01 -5.02 -11.14
N ALA A 38 -0.73 -4.59 -10.11
CA ALA A 38 -1.24 -5.49 -9.08
C ALA A 38 -2.23 -6.53 -9.62
N LYS A 39 -2.81 -6.32 -10.79
CA LYS A 39 -3.69 -7.27 -11.48
C LYS A 39 -2.94 -8.40 -12.17
N ASN A 40 -1.62 -8.27 -12.34
CA ASN A 40 -0.80 -9.30 -12.98
C ASN A 40 -0.36 -10.33 -11.93
N GLU A 41 -1.07 -11.44 -11.84
CA GLU A 41 -0.80 -12.50 -10.87
C GLU A 41 0.58 -13.12 -11.06
N ASP A 42 1.04 -13.29 -12.30
CA ASP A 42 2.34 -13.87 -12.60
C ASP A 42 3.47 -13.01 -12.04
N LEU A 43 3.37 -11.70 -12.20
CA LEU A 43 4.33 -10.75 -11.62
C LEU A 43 4.29 -10.80 -10.10
N MET A 44 3.08 -10.85 -9.50
CA MET A 44 2.92 -10.88 -8.05
C MET A 44 3.51 -12.15 -7.44
N ARG A 45 3.28 -13.31 -8.04
CA ARG A 45 3.90 -14.57 -7.61
C ARG A 45 5.41 -14.53 -7.72
N MET A 46 5.91 -14.03 -8.84
CA MET A 46 7.35 -13.91 -9.07
C MET A 46 8.01 -12.99 -8.05
N LEU A 47 7.37 -11.86 -7.71
CA LEU A 47 7.85 -10.98 -6.66
C LEU A 47 7.92 -11.67 -5.30
N ALA A 48 6.88 -12.40 -4.92
CA ALA A 48 6.85 -13.14 -3.66
C ALA A 48 7.96 -14.20 -3.61
N GLU A 49 8.17 -14.94 -4.68
CA GLU A 49 9.20 -15.97 -4.76
C GLU A 49 10.62 -15.40 -4.74
N VAL A 50 10.87 -14.37 -5.55
CA VAL A 50 12.22 -13.78 -5.68
C VAL A 50 12.60 -12.98 -4.45
N CYS A 51 11.68 -12.22 -3.89
CA CYS A 51 11.94 -11.38 -2.71
C CYS A 51 11.88 -12.16 -1.39
N GLY A 52 11.20 -13.29 -1.37
CA GLY A 52 11.06 -14.13 -0.17
C GLY A 52 10.26 -13.46 0.95
N VAL A 53 9.36 -12.53 0.62
CA VAL A 53 8.51 -11.82 1.56
C VAL A 53 7.06 -11.90 1.11
N ASP A 54 6.13 -11.69 2.04
CA ASP A 54 4.71 -11.69 1.73
C ASP A 54 4.35 -10.48 0.84
N VAL A 55 3.63 -10.75 -0.24
CA VAL A 55 3.08 -9.72 -1.11
C VAL A 55 1.61 -9.55 -0.77
N VAL A 56 1.23 -8.33 -0.39
CA VAL A 56 -0.13 -7.98 0.00
C VAL A 56 -0.76 -7.13 -1.09
N LEU A 57 -1.91 -7.54 -1.58
CA LEU A 57 -2.63 -6.85 -2.63
C LEU A 57 -3.93 -6.24 -2.10
N PRO A 58 -4.31 -5.04 -2.58
CA PRO A 58 -5.64 -4.53 -2.31
C PRO A 58 -6.68 -5.34 -3.08
N LYS A 59 -7.86 -5.54 -2.48
CA LYS A 59 -8.97 -6.25 -3.13
C LYS A 59 -9.38 -5.58 -4.45
N ASP A 60 -9.31 -4.26 -4.50
CA ASP A 60 -9.57 -3.44 -5.68
C ASP A 60 -8.32 -2.61 -6.02
N GLY A 61 -7.36 -3.23 -6.67
CA GLY A 61 -6.06 -2.61 -6.96
C GLY A 61 -6.13 -1.35 -7.81
N GLY A 62 -7.18 -1.22 -8.65
CA GLY A 62 -7.35 -0.05 -9.52
C GLY A 62 -7.87 1.19 -8.82
N VAL A 63 -8.40 1.09 -7.60
CA VAL A 63 -9.04 2.20 -6.87
C VAL A 63 -8.26 2.67 -5.65
N ALA A 64 -7.09 2.11 -5.38
CA ALA A 64 -6.30 2.44 -4.20
C ALA A 64 -5.97 3.94 -4.09
N VAL A 65 -5.52 4.54 -5.18
CA VAL A 65 -5.17 5.96 -5.25
C VAL A 65 -6.41 6.84 -5.08
N VAL A 66 -7.49 6.50 -5.77
CA VAL A 66 -8.76 7.23 -5.70
C VAL A 66 -9.35 7.15 -4.29
N LEU A 67 -9.33 5.96 -3.68
CA LEU A 67 -9.81 5.76 -2.33
C LEU A 67 -8.98 6.56 -1.32
N GLY A 68 -7.66 6.56 -1.44
CA GLY A 68 -6.78 7.35 -0.59
C GLY A 68 -7.06 8.86 -0.71
N ALA A 69 -7.24 9.34 -1.93
CA ALA A 69 -7.60 10.73 -2.18
C ALA A 69 -8.95 11.10 -1.57
N ALA A 70 -9.96 10.23 -1.69
CA ALA A 70 -11.27 10.42 -1.09
C ALA A 70 -11.20 10.47 0.44
N MET A 71 -10.36 9.64 1.05
CA MET A 71 -10.14 9.63 2.50
C MET A 71 -9.49 10.93 2.99
N LEU A 72 -8.51 11.44 2.24
CA LEU A 72 -7.91 12.74 2.55
C LEU A 72 -8.92 13.88 2.44
N GLY A 73 -9.80 13.83 1.44
CA GLY A 73 -10.89 14.78 1.28
C GLY A 73 -11.86 14.73 2.46
N ARG A 74 -12.21 13.53 2.92
CA ARG A 74 -13.05 13.34 4.10
C ARG A 74 -12.38 13.90 5.35
N LEU A 75 -11.10 13.64 5.54
CA LEU A 75 -10.34 14.18 6.65
C LEU A 75 -10.35 15.72 6.64
N ALA A 76 -10.08 16.33 5.49
CA ALA A 76 -10.10 17.79 5.33
C ALA A 76 -11.47 18.37 5.67
N HIS A 77 -12.55 17.73 5.25
CA HIS A 77 -13.91 18.13 5.57
C HIS A 77 -14.16 18.08 7.08
N ASP A 78 -13.82 16.98 7.73
CA ASP A 78 -14.04 16.78 9.17
C ASP A 78 -13.23 17.79 9.99
N VAL A 79 -11.98 18.07 9.60
CA VAL A 79 -11.12 19.07 10.23
C VAL A 79 -11.71 20.47 10.09
N THR A 80 -12.17 20.82 8.88
CA THR A 80 -12.78 22.13 8.62
C THR A 80 -14.05 22.34 9.45
N LEU A 81 -14.92 21.34 9.52
CA LEU A 81 -16.13 21.40 10.35
C LEU A 81 -15.80 21.56 11.83
N ALA A 82 -14.80 20.83 12.33
CA ALA A 82 -14.39 20.91 13.73
C ALA A 82 -13.81 22.28 14.05
N MET A 83 -13.00 22.86 13.16
CA MET A 83 -12.47 24.23 13.32
C MET A 83 -13.61 25.26 13.29
N TRP A 84 -14.57 25.11 12.39
CA TRP A 84 -15.73 25.97 12.29
C TRP A 84 -16.57 25.96 13.58
N ASN A 85 -16.71 24.77 14.19
CA ASN A 85 -17.46 24.58 15.43
C ASN A 85 -16.64 24.90 16.71
N GLY A 86 -15.42 25.43 16.58
CA GLY A 86 -14.56 25.78 17.71
C GLY A 86 -14.03 24.60 18.52
N LYS A 87 -14.03 23.40 17.94
CA LYS A 87 -13.45 22.21 18.57
C LYS A 87 -11.99 22.07 18.20
N ASP A 88 -11.15 21.86 19.21
CA ASP A 88 -9.76 21.49 18.97
C ASP A 88 -9.70 20.07 18.37
N VAL A 89 -9.11 19.97 17.18
CA VAL A 89 -8.97 18.71 16.49
C VAL A 89 -7.52 18.25 16.65
N GLU A 90 -7.32 17.16 17.35
CA GLU A 90 -6.03 16.47 17.36
C GLU A 90 -5.83 15.80 15.99
N LYS A 91 -5.00 16.42 15.15
CA LYS A 91 -4.72 15.95 13.79
C LYS A 91 -4.20 14.52 13.76
N GLU A 92 -3.42 14.13 14.75
CA GLU A 92 -2.86 12.78 14.86
C GLU A 92 -3.93 11.73 15.14
N GLY A 93 -4.89 12.01 16.00
CA GLY A 93 -5.96 11.08 16.31
C GLY A 93 -6.89 10.81 15.13
N GLN A 94 -7.08 11.80 14.24
CA GLN A 94 -7.92 11.63 13.05
C GLN A 94 -7.22 10.85 11.94
N ALA A 95 -5.93 11.05 11.76
CA ALA A 95 -5.15 10.26 10.81
C ALA A 95 -5.13 8.77 11.23
N ALA A 96 -4.99 8.49 12.52
CA ALA A 96 -5.08 7.14 13.06
C ALA A 96 -6.47 6.52 12.85
N ARG A 97 -7.55 7.27 13.03
CA ARG A 97 -8.92 6.80 12.77
C ARG A 97 -9.14 6.44 11.31
N LEU A 98 -8.62 7.25 10.38
CA LEU A 98 -8.73 6.97 8.96
C LEU A 98 -7.99 5.69 8.59
N TRP A 99 -6.81 5.51 9.14
CA TRP A 99 -6.03 4.29 8.94
C TRP A 99 -6.79 3.06 9.45
N ASP A 100 -7.36 3.13 10.65
CA ASP A 100 -8.16 2.05 11.22
C ASP A 100 -9.38 1.73 10.36
N ILE A 101 -10.09 2.74 9.87
CA ILE A 101 -11.24 2.55 8.98
C ILE A 101 -10.80 1.89 7.66
N MET A 102 -9.69 2.33 7.11
CA MET A 102 -9.18 1.80 5.85
C MET A 102 -8.74 0.34 5.96
N VAL A 103 -7.95 0.02 6.96
CA VAL A 103 -7.31 -1.29 7.09
C VAL A 103 -8.21 -2.31 7.76
N LEU A 104 -8.87 -1.94 8.85
CA LEU A 104 -9.61 -2.89 9.69
C LEU A 104 -11.08 -3.06 9.27
N ARG A 105 -11.75 -1.99 8.85
CA ARG A 105 -13.17 -2.05 8.52
C ARG A 105 -13.48 -2.43 7.09
N THR A 106 -12.64 -2.02 6.16
CA THR A 106 -12.89 -2.30 4.74
C THR A 106 -12.31 -3.61 4.26
N ASN A 107 -11.44 -4.22 5.06
CA ASN A 107 -10.74 -5.46 4.68
C ASN A 107 -10.16 -5.32 3.26
N PHE A 108 -9.53 -4.17 3.00
CA PHE A 108 -9.13 -3.71 1.66
C PHE A 108 -7.96 -4.51 1.10
N PHE A 109 -7.11 -5.06 1.97
CA PHE A 109 -5.92 -5.81 1.58
C PHE A 109 -6.11 -7.30 1.82
N TYR A 110 -5.46 -8.11 0.98
CA TYR A 110 -5.31 -9.55 1.19
C TYR A 110 -3.89 -9.98 0.85
N SER A 111 -3.43 -11.06 1.48
CA SER A 111 -2.11 -11.64 1.25
C SER A 111 -2.17 -12.76 0.21
N LEU A 112 -1.19 -12.79 -0.66
CA LEU A 112 -0.96 -13.91 -1.57
C LEU A 112 -0.17 -15.02 -0.91
#